data_ab4f2a46929104d100e548b9d7913aa7
#
_entry.id   ab4f2a46929104d100e548b9d7913aa7
#
_cell.length_a   1.000
_cell.length_b   1.000
_cell.length_c   1.000
_cell.angle_alpha   90.00
_cell.angle_beta   90.00
_cell.angle_gamma   90.00
#
_symmetry.space_group_name_H-M   'P 1'
#
loop_
_entity.id
_entity.type
_entity.pdbx_description
1 polymer ?
#
loop_
_entity_poly.entity_id
_entity_poly.type
_entity_poly.pdbx_seq_one_letter_code
_entity_poly.pdbx_strand_id
1 'polypeptide(L)'
;MNKKLLLAAALLGASGAVLAQDNCPHRGDLDAAYCDANKDLVADTPTDPKRLKNPSVLVFTYTPVEDPAVYEKTFKPFTDYLGQCTKKRVVFFQVQSNAAQVEAMRSGRLHVGGFSTGPTAFAVNLAGGVPFAVKGNASGYQAYNLIVVVKADGPIKTMADLKDKKVAHTAPSSNSGNLAPRALFPKLGVTPDKDYKVLYSGGHDRSVLGVRTGDYDAA
;
A
#
# COMPACT_ATOMS: atom_id res chain seq x y z
N MET A 1 -18.81 -44.97 -59.79
CA MET A 1 -18.73 -43.69 -59.10
C MET A 1 -18.26 -43.96 -57.66
N ASN A 2 -16.95 -43.86 -57.43
CA ASN A 2 -16.33 -44.18 -56.12
C ASN A 2 -16.10 -42.93 -55.34
N LYS A 3 -16.80 -42.79 -54.22
CA LYS A 3 -16.55 -41.70 -53.25
C LYS A 3 -15.51 -42.24 -52.22
N LYS A 4 -14.29 -41.69 -52.29
CA LYS A 4 -13.26 -41.89 -51.26
C LYS A 4 -13.52 -40.92 -50.11
N LEU A 5 -13.81 -41.48 -48.94
CA LEU A 5 -13.90 -40.77 -47.67
C LEU A 5 -12.47 -40.53 -47.15
N LEU A 6 -12.04 -39.29 -47.05
CA LEU A 6 -10.81 -38.90 -46.36
C LEU A 6 -11.14 -38.65 -44.88
N LEU A 7 -10.64 -39.52 -44.00
CA LEU A 7 -10.63 -39.33 -42.55
C LEU A 7 -9.45 -38.41 -42.22
N ALA A 8 -9.72 -37.15 -41.81
CA ALA A 8 -8.71 -36.26 -41.21
C ALA A 8 -8.64 -36.58 -39.71
N ALA A 9 -7.56 -37.19 -39.25
CA ALA A 9 -7.28 -37.35 -37.85
C ALA A 9 -6.76 -36.02 -37.26
N ALA A 10 -7.56 -35.36 -36.45
CA ALA A 10 -7.15 -34.20 -35.68
C ALA A 10 -6.32 -34.67 -34.48
N LEU A 11 -5.00 -34.46 -34.54
CA LEU A 11 -4.12 -34.59 -33.38
C LEU A 11 -4.35 -33.39 -32.44
N LEU A 12 -5.13 -33.57 -31.40
CA LEU A 12 -5.22 -32.69 -30.25
C LEU A 12 -3.89 -32.80 -29.47
N GLY A 13 -2.97 -31.90 -29.74
CA GLY A 13 -1.79 -31.69 -28.89
C GLY A 13 -2.24 -31.16 -27.52
N ALA A 14 -2.29 -32.02 -26.51
CA ALA A 14 -2.41 -31.60 -25.12
C ALA A 14 -1.15 -30.82 -24.73
N SER A 15 -1.19 -29.48 -24.84
CA SER A 15 -0.18 -28.62 -24.24
C SER A 15 -0.36 -28.73 -22.73
N GLY A 16 0.35 -29.67 -22.11
CA GLY A 16 0.48 -29.73 -20.66
C GLY A 16 1.15 -28.44 -20.18
N ALA A 17 0.37 -27.58 -19.56
CA ALA A 17 0.95 -26.50 -18.77
C ALA A 17 1.78 -27.19 -17.68
N VAL A 18 3.10 -27.15 -17.80
CA VAL A 18 4.01 -27.50 -16.72
C VAL A 18 3.79 -26.43 -15.65
N LEU A 19 2.95 -26.74 -14.68
CA LEU A 19 2.87 -25.95 -13.44
C LEU A 19 4.27 -26.05 -12.82
N ALA A 20 5.02 -24.98 -12.85
CA ALA A 20 6.27 -24.89 -12.13
C ALA A 20 5.97 -25.25 -10.67
N GLN A 21 6.59 -26.31 -10.19
CA GLN A 21 6.40 -26.79 -8.84
C GLN A 21 6.88 -25.71 -7.89
N ASP A 22 5.97 -25.19 -7.09
CA ASP A 22 6.28 -24.15 -6.11
C ASP A 22 7.10 -24.78 -4.97
N ASN A 23 8.41 -24.59 -5.01
CA ASN A 23 9.36 -25.11 -4.04
C ASN A 23 9.50 -24.22 -2.79
N CYS A 24 8.58 -23.28 -2.56
CA CYS A 24 8.62 -22.41 -1.39
C CYS A 24 8.20 -23.19 -0.12
N PRO A 25 9.10 -23.43 0.86
CA PRO A 25 8.80 -24.20 2.06
C PRO A 25 7.87 -23.44 3.02
N HIS A 26 7.89 -22.11 2.97
CA HIS A 26 7.00 -21.24 3.75
C HIS A 26 6.79 -19.94 3.00
N ARG A 27 5.55 -19.47 2.95
CA ARG A 27 5.17 -18.25 2.25
C ARG A 27 4.52 -17.21 3.18
N GLY A 28 3.83 -17.65 4.22
CA GLY A 28 3.01 -16.77 5.05
C GLY A 28 1.95 -16.03 4.19
N ASP A 29 1.85 -14.73 4.40
CA ASP A 29 0.91 -13.86 3.67
C ASP A 29 1.48 -13.26 2.37
N LEU A 30 2.69 -13.69 1.94
CA LEU A 30 3.32 -13.18 0.73
C LEU A 30 2.59 -13.64 -0.54
N ASP A 31 2.59 -12.77 -1.57
CA ASP A 31 2.12 -13.13 -2.93
C ASP A 31 2.88 -14.36 -3.45
N ALA A 32 2.22 -15.11 -4.35
CA ALA A 32 2.74 -16.34 -4.93
C ALA A 32 4.12 -16.18 -5.61
N ALA A 33 4.50 -14.97 -6.00
CA ALA A 33 5.81 -14.68 -6.61
C ALA A 33 6.99 -14.71 -5.61
N TYR A 34 6.72 -14.73 -4.29
CA TYR A 34 7.72 -14.60 -3.23
C TYR A 34 7.74 -15.81 -2.31
N CYS A 35 8.83 -15.95 -1.56
CA CYS A 35 8.99 -16.97 -0.53
C CYS A 35 9.58 -16.33 0.72
N ASP A 36 9.22 -16.85 1.88
CA ASP A 36 9.73 -16.49 3.20
C ASP A 36 10.17 -17.79 3.90
N ALA A 37 11.24 -18.41 3.41
CA ALA A 37 11.71 -19.70 3.91
C ALA A 37 12.24 -19.61 5.35
N ASN A 38 12.81 -18.45 5.72
CA ASN A 38 13.37 -18.19 7.03
C ASN A 38 12.33 -17.72 8.07
N LYS A 39 11.09 -17.43 7.64
CA LYS A 39 9.95 -17.03 8.49
C LYS A 39 10.15 -15.68 9.20
N ASP A 40 10.82 -14.74 8.53
CA ASP A 40 11.01 -13.38 9.06
C ASP A 40 9.93 -12.38 8.58
N LEU A 41 8.91 -12.87 7.89
CA LEU A 41 7.76 -12.13 7.34
C LEU A 41 8.11 -11.24 6.15
N VAL A 42 9.28 -11.43 5.55
CA VAL A 42 9.77 -10.67 4.39
C VAL A 42 10.17 -11.61 3.26
N ALA A 43 10.04 -11.16 2.02
CA ALA A 43 10.45 -11.96 0.87
C ALA A 43 11.96 -12.22 0.87
N ASP A 44 12.35 -13.48 0.73
CA ASP A 44 13.74 -13.89 0.57
C ASP A 44 14.37 -13.27 -0.67
N THR A 45 15.64 -12.90 -0.57
CA THR A 45 16.43 -12.48 -1.73
C THR A 45 16.54 -13.63 -2.73
N PRO A 46 16.21 -13.42 -4.01
CA PRO A 46 16.36 -14.47 -5.03
C PRO A 46 17.79 -14.97 -5.11
N THR A 47 17.97 -16.29 -5.11
CA THR A 47 19.29 -16.94 -5.29
C THR A 47 19.77 -16.91 -6.75
N ASP A 48 18.87 -16.84 -7.73
CA ASP A 48 19.21 -16.67 -9.15
C ASP A 48 19.54 -15.19 -9.41
N PRO A 49 20.81 -14.86 -9.80
CA PRO A 49 21.22 -13.49 -10.10
C PRO A 49 20.41 -12.83 -11.22
N LYS A 50 19.80 -13.61 -12.12
CA LYS A 50 18.97 -13.09 -13.21
C LYS A 50 17.65 -12.48 -12.72
N ARG A 51 17.22 -12.85 -11.54
CA ARG A 51 16.03 -12.27 -10.87
C ARG A 51 16.33 -10.96 -10.15
N LEU A 52 17.61 -10.66 -9.89
CA LEU A 52 18.03 -9.41 -9.26
C LEU A 52 17.97 -8.26 -10.27
N LYS A 53 17.42 -7.14 -9.86
CA LYS A 53 17.36 -5.92 -10.67
C LYS A 53 18.40 -4.92 -10.16
N ASN A 54 19.19 -4.38 -11.08
CA ASN A 54 20.16 -3.33 -10.78
C ASN A 54 19.94 -2.13 -11.71
N PRO A 55 18.87 -1.35 -11.54
CA PRO A 55 18.52 -0.24 -12.42
C PRO A 55 19.58 0.86 -12.35
N SER A 56 19.82 1.55 -13.46
CA SER A 56 20.70 2.74 -13.51
C SER A 56 20.08 3.97 -12.87
N VAL A 57 18.74 4.00 -12.76
CA VAL A 57 17.96 5.06 -12.12
C VAL A 57 17.11 4.45 -11.03
N LEU A 58 17.23 4.96 -9.82
CA LEU A 58 16.32 4.61 -8.73
C LEU A 58 15.11 5.53 -8.77
N VAL A 59 13.94 4.93 -8.62
CA VAL A 59 12.68 5.65 -8.47
C VAL A 59 12.28 5.61 -7.01
N PHE A 60 12.07 6.78 -6.42
CA PHE A 60 11.62 6.94 -5.05
C PHE A 60 10.24 7.59 -5.01
N THR A 61 9.39 7.18 -4.09
CA THR A 61 8.12 7.85 -3.75
C THR A 61 7.87 7.85 -2.25
N TYR A 62 6.97 8.70 -1.82
CA TYR A 62 6.48 8.75 -0.45
C TYR A 62 4.96 8.53 -0.42
N THR A 63 4.46 7.93 0.65
CA THR A 63 3.02 7.68 0.83
C THR A 63 2.21 8.99 0.66
N PRO A 64 1.14 8.98 -0.14
CA PRO A 64 0.36 10.20 -0.42
C PRO A 64 -0.58 10.50 0.76
N VAL A 65 -0.07 11.20 1.76
CA VAL A 65 -0.85 11.66 2.92
C VAL A 65 -1.65 12.91 2.58
N GLU A 66 -1.03 13.78 1.77
CA GLU A 66 -1.55 15.04 1.25
C GLU A 66 -1.31 15.10 -0.27
N ASP A 67 -1.42 16.28 -0.88
CA ASP A 67 -1.06 16.46 -2.28
C ASP A 67 0.38 16.00 -2.54
N PRO A 68 0.60 15.02 -3.44
CA PRO A 68 1.93 14.48 -3.71
C PRO A 68 2.95 15.51 -4.20
N ALA A 69 2.51 16.62 -4.79
CA ALA A 69 3.40 17.66 -5.31
C ALA A 69 4.27 18.33 -4.21
N VAL A 70 3.79 18.33 -2.95
CA VAL A 70 4.57 18.93 -1.84
C VAL A 70 5.78 18.08 -1.46
N TYR A 71 5.76 16.79 -1.79
CA TYR A 71 6.78 15.84 -1.33
C TYR A 71 8.06 15.87 -2.16
N GLU A 72 8.01 16.16 -3.44
CA GLU A 72 9.20 16.17 -4.30
C GLU A 72 10.27 17.11 -3.75
N LYS A 73 9.88 18.34 -3.42
CA LYS A 73 10.79 19.34 -2.84
C LYS A 73 11.24 18.93 -1.43
N THR A 74 10.33 18.42 -0.61
CA THR A 74 10.60 18.03 0.78
C THR A 74 11.59 16.86 0.85
N PHE A 75 11.48 15.89 -0.06
CA PHE A 75 12.37 14.72 -0.09
C PHE A 75 13.60 14.88 -0.96
N LYS A 76 13.81 16.06 -1.58
CA LYS A 76 15.01 16.29 -2.40
C LYS A 76 16.32 16.03 -1.65
N PRO A 77 16.53 16.49 -0.39
CA PRO A 77 17.76 16.17 0.35
C PRO A 77 17.96 14.67 0.54
N PHE A 78 16.89 13.93 0.78
CA PHE A 78 16.95 12.45 0.92
C PHE A 78 17.29 11.78 -0.41
N THR A 79 16.67 12.19 -1.51
CA THR A 79 16.96 11.61 -2.84
C THR A 79 18.39 11.94 -3.31
N ASP A 80 18.90 13.12 -3.01
CA ASP A 80 20.29 13.52 -3.28
C ASP A 80 21.26 12.64 -2.47
N TYR A 81 20.99 12.44 -1.17
CA TYR A 81 21.79 11.57 -0.31
C TYR A 81 21.76 10.10 -0.80
N LEU A 82 20.60 9.59 -1.14
CA LEU A 82 20.45 8.24 -1.69
C LEU A 82 21.24 8.06 -2.99
N GLY A 83 21.22 9.09 -3.84
CA GLY A 83 22.01 9.11 -5.08
C GLY A 83 23.50 9.08 -4.81
N GLN A 84 23.99 9.84 -3.83
CA GLN A 84 25.40 9.84 -3.42
C GLN A 84 25.83 8.48 -2.88
N CYS A 85 25.02 7.86 -2.02
CA CYS A 85 25.30 6.54 -1.44
C CYS A 85 25.32 5.43 -2.48
N THR A 86 24.36 5.42 -3.38
CA THR A 86 24.16 4.34 -4.35
C THR A 86 24.94 4.54 -5.65
N LYS A 87 25.49 5.73 -5.87
CA LYS A 87 26.12 6.17 -7.15
C LYS A 87 25.15 6.10 -8.33
N LYS A 88 23.85 6.29 -8.07
CA LYS A 88 22.77 6.24 -9.06
C LYS A 88 22.01 7.56 -9.11
N ARG A 89 21.44 7.86 -10.28
CA ARG A 89 20.44 8.93 -10.35
C ARG A 89 19.19 8.49 -9.62
N VAL A 90 18.63 9.35 -8.77
CA VAL A 90 17.36 9.13 -8.07
C VAL A 90 16.33 10.12 -8.59
N VAL A 91 15.14 9.64 -8.91
CA VAL A 91 14.01 10.48 -9.33
C VAL A 91 12.84 10.28 -8.39
N PHE A 92 12.16 11.38 -8.07
CA PHE A 92 10.91 11.33 -7.32
C PHE A 92 9.76 10.96 -8.27
N PHE A 93 8.89 10.06 -7.84
CA PHE A 93 7.70 9.62 -8.58
C PHE A 93 6.45 9.91 -7.76
N GLN A 94 5.57 10.72 -8.30
CA GLN A 94 4.31 11.07 -7.62
C GLN A 94 3.29 9.95 -7.78
N VAL A 95 2.66 9.54 -6.68
CA VAL A 95 1.55 8.59 -6.65
C VAL A 95 0.34 9.22 -5.98
N GLN A 96 -0.86 8.88 -6.45
CA GLN A 96 -2.11 9.46 -5.98
C GLN A 96 -2.81 8.62 -4.88
N SER A 97 -2.33 7.40 -4.64
CA SER A 97 -2.90 6.51 -3.63
C SER A 97 -1.88 5.50 -3.12
N ASN A 98 -2.13 4.97 -1.91
CA ASN A 98 -1.33 3.87 -1.37
C ASN A 98 -1.36 2.62 -2.26
N ALA A 99 -2.51 2.32 -2.88
CA ALA A 99 -2.62 1.20 -3.81
C ALA A 99 -1.74 1.39 -5.05
N ALA A 100 -1.72 2.60 -5.62
CA ALA A 100 -0.85 2.93 -6.75
C ALA A 100 0.64 2.84 -6.37
N GLN A 101 1.01 3.19 -5.12
CA GLN A 101 2.37 3.06 -4.61
C GLN A 101 2.81 1.59 -4.53
N VAL A 102 1.97 0.72 -3.95
CA VAL A 102 2.24 -0.72 -3.84
C VAL A 102 2.33 -1.35 -5.24
N GLU A 103 1.41 -1.01 -6.15
CA GLU A 103 1.42 -1.54 -7.51
C GLU A 103 2.62 -1.05 -8.34
N ALA A 104 3.08 0.18 -8.13
CA ALA A 104 4.30 0.67 -8.75
C ALA A 104 5.54 -0.14 -8.28
N MET A 105 5.60 -0.53 -7.02
CA MET A 105 6.66 -1.40 -6.49
C MET A 105 6.53 -2.82 -7.03
N ARG A 106 5.34 -3.40 -7.01
CA ARG A 106 5.05 -4.74 -7.52
C ARG A 106 5.41 -4.89 -9.01
N SER A 107 5.13 -3.87 -9.82
CA SER A 107 5.46 -3.84 -11.25
C SER A 107 6.93 -3.47 -11.55
N GLY A 108 7.76 -3.21 -10.54
CA GLY A 108 9.16 -2.83 -10.69
C GLY A 108 9.39 -1.40 -11.20
N ARG A 109 8.37 -0.54 -11.17
CA ARG A 109 8.48 0.89 -11.50
C ARG A 109 8.93 1.75 -10.32
N LEU A 110 8.77 1.25 -9.10
CA LEU A 110 9.23 1.86 -7.87
C LEU A 110 10.29 0.98 -7.22
N HIS A 111 11.41 1.58 -6.79
CA HIS A 111 12.55 0.86 -6.23
C HIS A 111 12.73 1.13 -4.73
N VAL A 112 12.44 2.35 -4.29
CA VAL A 112 12.51 2.76 -2.88
C VAL A 112 11.23 3.52 -2.55
N GLY A 113 10.56 3.15 -1.47
CA GLY A 113 9.30 3.78 -1.08
C GLY A 113 9.27 4.13 0.40
N GLY A 114 8.83 5.34 0.74
CA GLY A 114 8.42 5.67 2.09
C GLY A 114 6.95 5.31 2.26
N PHE A 115 6.68 4.24 3.01
CA PHE A 115 5.33 3.75 3.27
C PHE A 115 4.87 4.14 4.67
N SER A 116 3.58 4.42 4.84
CA SER A 116 2.96 4.47 6.16
C SER A 116 2.69 3.05 6.68
N THR A 117 2.43 2.89 7.97
CA THR A 117 2.39 1.59 8.66
C THR A 117 1.46 0.57 7.99
N GLY A 118 0.23 0.95 7.64
CA GLY A 118 -0.72 0.04 6.96
C GLY A 118 -0.23 -0.38 5.56
N PRO A 119 0.05 0.56 4.66
CA PRO A 119 0.62 0.27 3.33
C PRO A 119 1.93 -0.50 3.34
N THR A 120 2.75 -0.42 4.40
CA THR A 120 3.98 -1.23 4.52
C THR A 120 3.67 -2.72 4.46
N ALA A 121 2.66 -3.20 5.19
CA ALA A 121 2.27 -4.61 5.15
C ALA A 121 1.85 -5.05 3.74
N PHE A 122 1.11 -4.21 3.01
CA PHE A 122 0.75 -4.49 1.63
C PHE A 122 1.97 -4.48 0.69
N ALA A 123 2.93 -3.57 0.89
CA ALA A 123 4.15 -3.54 0.09
C ALA A 123 5.01 -4.79 0.32
N VAL A 124 5.12 -5.25 1.56
CA VAL A 124 5.80 -6.51 1.91
C VAL A 124 5.09 -7.69 1.26
N ASN A 125 3.79 -7.86 1.53
CA ASN A 125 3.06 -9.06 1.13
C ASN A 125 2.82 -9.13 -0.38
N LEU A 126 2.45 -8.02 -1.03
CA LEU A 126 2.03 -8.02 -2.44
C LEU A 126 3.15 -7.66 -3.42
N ALA A 127 4.17 -6.93 -2.97
CA ALA A 127 5.24 -6.41 -3.83
C ALA A 127 6.64 -6.90 -3.43
N GLY A 128 6.76 -7.78 -2.42
CA GLY A 128 8.04 -8.27 -1.93
C GLY A 128 8.95 -7.16 -1.39
N GLY A 129 8.35 -6.08 -0.88
CA GLY A 129 9.09 -4.96 -0.33
C GLY A 129 9.83 -5.35 0.94
N VAL A 130 11.13 -4.99 1.03
CA VAL A 130 11.96 -5.27 2.20
C VAL A 130 12.12 -3.99 3.02
N PRO A 131 11.54 -3.89 4.23
CA PRO A 131 11.74 -2.75 5.11
C PRO A 131 13.20 -2.69 5.58
N PHE A 132 13.88 -1.57 5.37
CA PHE A 132 15.29 -1.42 5.76
C PHE A 132 15.53 -0.24 6.71
N ALA A 133 14.56 0.66 6.86
CA ALA A 133 14.66 1.83 7.73
C ALA A 133 13.28 2.28 8.19
N VAL A 134 13.25 2.96 9.33
CA VAL A 134 12.04 3.60 9.88
C VAL A 134 12.35 5.05 10.26
N LYS A 135 11.35 5.92 10.15
CA LYS A 135 11.49 7.32 10.57
C LYS A 135 11.55 7.42 12.10
N GLY A 136 12.51 8.18 12.57
CA GLY A 136 12.71 8.47 13.98
C GLY A 136 13.62 9.67 14.17
N ASN A 137 14.02 9.89 15.40
CA ASN A 137 15.06 10.83 15.80
C ASN A 137 16.01 10.16 16.79
N ALA A 138 16.97 10.93 17.32
CA ALA A 138 17.93 10.40 18.30
C ALA A 138 17.28 9.82 19.57
N SER A 139 16.04 10.20 19.89
CA SER A 139 15.29 9.73 21.07
C SER A 139 14.45 8.48 20.77
N GLY A 140 14.39 8.00 19.52
CA GLY A 140 13.64 6.82 19.11
C GLY A 140 12.62 7.04 18.01
N TYR A 141 11.66 6.12 17.89
CA TYR A 141 10.63 6.17 16.88
C TYR A 141 9.57 7.22 17.22
N GLN A 142 9.06 7.92 16.19
CA GLN A 142 7.96 8.86 16.38
C GLN A 142 6.63 8.11 16.42
N ALA A 143 5.95 8.20 17.56
CA ALA A 143 4.54 7.85 17.68
C ALA A 143 3.66 9.09 17.43
N TYR A 144 2.40 8.87 17.04
CA TYR A 144 1.38 9.91 16.92
C TYR A 144 0.01 9.35 17.33
N ASN A 145 -0.92 10.24 17.67
CA ASN A 145 -2.26 9.85 18.09
C ASN A 145 -3.21 9.82 16.90
N LEU A 146 -4.09 8.83 16.86
CA LEU A 146 -5.29 8.88 16.05
C LEU A 146 -6.25 9.91 16.67
N ILE A 147 -6.72 10.85 15.88
CA ILE A 147 -7.68 11.85 16.29
C ILE A 147 -8.89 11.83 15.37
N VAL A 148 -10.05 12.19 15.92
CA VAL A 148 -11.28 12.45 15.17
C VAL A 148 -11.48 13.95 15.08
N VAL A 149 -11.65 14.44 13.85
CA VAL A 149 -11.86 15.87 13.56
C VAL A 149 -13.34 16.10 13.32
N VAL A 150 -13.90 17.11 14.01
CA VAL A 150 -15.30 17.55 13.90
C VAL A 150 -15.38 19.08 13.88
N LYS A 151 -16.53 19.66 13.54
CA LYS A 151 -16.76 21.11 13.69
C LYS A 151 -16.76 21.47 15.18
N ALA A 152 -16.07 22.54 15.55
CA ALA A 152 -15.95 22.97 16.95
C ALA A 152 -17.31 23.33 17.60
N ASP A 153 -18.17 23.97 16.83
CA ASP A 153 -19.54 24.36 17.19
C ASP A 153 -20.61 23.30 16.84
N GLY A 154 -20.16 22.15 16.28
CA GLY A 154 -21.04 21.07 15.87
C GLY A 154 -21.60 20.23 17.05
N PRO A 155 -22.56 19.34 16.76
CA PRO A 155 -23.23 18.52 17.78
C PRO A 155 -22.40 17.33 18.24
N ILE A 156 -21.34 16.93 17.50
CA ILE A 156 -20.50 15.76 17.83
C ILE A 156 -19.48 16.17 18.87
N LYS A 157 -19.55 15.57 20.06
CA LYS A 157 -18.63 15.81 21.19
C LYS A 157 -18.00 14.54 21.73
N THR A 158 -18.60 13.38 21.47
CA THR A 158 -18.15 12.07 21.93
C THR A 158 -18.14 11.07 20.79
N MET A 159 -17.51 9.91 20.98
CA MET A 159 -17.54 8.82 20.00
C MET A 159 -18.95 8.31 19.73
N ALA A 160 -19.82 8.31 20.74
CA ALA A 160 -21.21 7.87 20.58
C ALA A 160 -22.01 8.74 19.61
N ASP A 161 -21.66 10.03 19.48
CA ASP A 161 -22.34 10.97 18.59
C ASP A 161 -22.02 10.73 17.10
N LEU A 162 -21.08 9.83 16.80
CA LEU A 162 -20.79 9.40 15.42
C LEU A 162 -21.87 8.49 14.83
N LYS A 163 -22.77 7.93 15.64
CA LYS A 163 -23.86 7.08 15.16
C LYS A 163 -24.72 7.81 14.13
N ASP A 164 -25.02 7.10 13.03
CA ASP A 164 -25.79 7.59 11.88
C ASP A 164 -25.16 8.78 11.13
N LYS A 165 -23.86 9.06 11.36
CA LYS A 165 -23.13 10.15 10.71
C LYS A 165 -22.38 9.67 9.46
N LYS A 166 -22.02 10.64 8.59
CA LYS A 166 -21.08 10.44 7.49
C LYS A 166 -19.67 10.75 8.01
N VAL A 167 -18.85 9.73 8.14
CA VAL A 167 -17.47 9.89 8.64
C VAL A 167 -16.48 9.63 7.51
N ALA A 168 -15.62 10.60 7.26
CA ALA A 168 -14.57 10.45 6.27
C ALA A 168 -13.46 9.54 6.79
N HIS A 169 -13.21 8.47 6.08
CA HIS A 169 -11.96 7.73 6.12
C HIS A 169 -11.09 8.14 4.93
N THR A 170 -9.77 8.00 5.01
CA THR A 170 -8.91 8.49 3.92
C THR A 170 -8.86 7.53 2.73
N ALA A 171 -8.46 6.29 2.97
CA ALA A 171 -8.36 5.23 1.97
C ALA A 171 -8.41 3.86 2.66
N PRO A 172 -8.83 2.78 1.97
CA PRO A 172 -8.95 1.44 2.57
C PRO A 172 -7.68 0.92 3.24
N SER A 173 -6.51 1.19 2.68
CA SER A 173 -5.20 0.76 3.21
C SER A 173 -4.55 1.75 4.18
N SER A 174 -5.13 2.93 4.40
CA SER A 174 -4.57 3.92 5.32
C SER A 174 -4.61 3.42 6.76
N ASN A 175 -3.48 3.49 7.47
CA ASN A 175 -3.46 3.09 8.87
C ASN A 175 -4.32 4.01 9.73
N SER A 176 -3.95 5.29 9.87
CA SER A 176 -4.67 6.25 10.71
C SER A 176 -6.06 6.58 10.16
N GLY A 177 -6.22 6.63 8.84
CA GLY A 177 -7.48 7.03 8.21
C GLY A 177 -8.49 5.89 7.99
N ASN A 178 -8.16 4.62 8.28
CA ASN A 178 -9.11 3.51 8.10
C ASN A 178 -8.83 2.29 8.99
N LEU A 179 -7.63 1.70 8.94
CA LEU A 179 -7.37 0.42 9.62
C LEU A 179 -7.43 0.57 11.14
N ALA A 180 -6.80 1.61 11.69
CA ALA A 180 -6.84 1.89 13.12
C ALA A 180 -8.25 2.25 13.63
N PRO A 181 -9.05 3.12 12.97
CA PRO A 181 -10.45 3.27 13.30
C PRO A 181 -11.23 1.95 13.33
N ARG A 182 -11.07 1.10 12.32
CA ARG A 182 -11.75 -0.21 12.27
C ARG A 182 -11.34 -1.15 13.41
N ALA A 183 -10.11 -1.08 13.87
CA ALA A 183 -9.60 -1.91 14.96
C ALA A 183 -9.93 -1.35 16.35
N LEU A 184 -9.95 -0.03 16.51
CA LEU A 184 -10.04 0.63 17.82
C LEU A 184 -11.44 1.13 18.17
N PHE A 185 -12.19 1.67 17.21
CA PHE A 185 -13.49 2.28 17.49
C PHE A 185 -14.55 1.29 18.01
N PRO A 186 -14.58 0.01 17.58
CA PRO A 186 -15.47 -0.98 18.21
C PRO A 186 -15.26 -1.11 19.71
N LYS A 187 -14.02 -0.94 20.21
CA LYS A 187 -13.72 -0.94 21.66
C LYS A 187 -14.24 0.29 22.39
N LEU A 188 -14.56 1.35 21.63
CA LEU A 188 -15.17 2.59 22.12
C LEU A 188 -16.68 2.63 21.88
N GLY A 189 -17.28 1.50 21.48
CA GLY A 189 -18.73 1.37 21.30
C GLY A 189 -19.26 1.87 19.96
N VAL A 190 -18.39 2.11 18.96
CA VAL A 190 -18.79 2.62 17.62
C VAL A 190 -18.07 1.84 16.54
N THR A 191 -18.81 1.16 15.68
CA THR A 191 -18.27 0.28 14.64
C THR A 191 -18.44 0.91 13.25
N PRO A 192 -17.36 1.13 12.49
CA PRO A 192 -17.43 1.61 11.10
C PRO A 192 -18.35 0.74 10.23
N ASP A 193 -19.10 1.36 9.33
CA ASP A 193 -20.11 0.77 8.42
C ASP A 193 -21.33 0.12 9.10
N LYS A 194 -21.32 -0.03 10.43
CA LYS A 194 -22.45 -0.50 11.21
C LYS A 194 -23.14 0.66 11.93
N ASP A 195 -22.39 1.45 12.69
CA ASP A 195 -22.92 2.53 13.51
C ASP A 195 -22.83 3.90 12.81
N TYR A 196 -21.95 4.04 11.82
CA TYR A 196 -21.85 5.23 10.97
C TYR A 196 -21.43 4.86 9.54
N LYS A 197 -21.73 5.74 8.58
CA LYS A 197 -21.38 5.54 7.17
C LYS A 197 -19.96 5.97 6.91
N VAL A 198 -19.11 5.04 6.49
CA VAL A 198 -17.73 5.33 6.01
C VAL A 198 -17.78 5.89 4.59
N LEU A 199 -17.08 7.00 4.36
CA LEU A 199 -16.86 7.60 3.05
C LEU A 199 -15.36 7.82 2.85
N TYR A 200 -14.79 7.38 1.72
CA TYR A 200 -13.37 7.56 1.45
C TYR A 200 -13.09 8.90 0.76
N SER A 201 -12.37 9.79 1.46
CA SER A 201 -12.02 11.13 0.98
C SER A 201 -10.82 11.16 0.03
N GLY A 202 -9.98 10.12 0.08
CA GLY A 202 -8.74 10.01 -0.69
C GLY A 202 -7.50 10.65 -0.05
N GLY A 203 -7.63 11.44 1.03
CA GLY A 203 -6.51 12.09 1.72
C GLY A 203 -6.91 12.76 3.02
N HIS A 204 -5.96 13.02 3.91
CA HIS A 204 -6.23 13.66 5.20
C HIS A 204 -6.66 15.12 5.04
N ASP A 205 -6.03 15.86 4.15
CA ASP A 205 -6.38 17.23 3.77
C ASP A 205 -7.83 17.32 3.27
N ARG A 206 -8.24 16.43 2.38
CA ARG A 206 -9.60 16.33 1.85
C ARG A 206 -10.61 15.95 2.93
N SER A 207 -10.24 15.06 3.86
CA SER A 207 -11.08 14.71 5.01
C SER A 207 -11.38 15.94 5.86
N VAL A 208 -10.35 16.71 6.24
CA VAL A 208 -10.51 17.93 7.05
C VAL A 208 -11.31 18.99 6.28
N LEU A 209 -11.02 19.18 5.00
CA LEU A 209 -11.77 20.12 4.17
C LEU A 209 -13.25 19.75 4.10
N GLY A 210 -13.56 18.45 3.88
CA GLY A 210 -14.96 17.97 3.80
C GLY A 210 -15.72 18.13 5.12
N VAL A 211 -15.07 18.03 6.29
CA VAL A 211 -15.70 18.40 7.57
C VAL A 211 -15.99 19.90 7.62
N ARG A 212 -15.07 20.73 7.16
CA ARG A 212 -15.27 22.18 7.12
C ARG A 212 -16.43 22.57 6.21
N THR A 213 -16.53 21.99 5.00
CA THR A 213 -17.57 22.30 4.03
C THR A 213 -18.93 21.63 4.36
N GLY A 214 -18.93 20.59 5.21
CA GLY A 214 -20.15 19.86 5.60
C GLY A 214 -20.46 18.65 4.72
N ASP A 215 -19.53 18.21 3.88
CA ASP A 215 -19.65 16.96 3.11
C ASP A 215 -19.58 15.74 4.03
N TYR A 216 -18.83 15.87 5.13
CA TYR A 216 -18.70 14.90 6.21
C TYR A 216 -19.04 15.53 7.56
N ASP A 217 -19.62 14.73 8.46
CA ASP A 217 -19.94 15.14 9.82
C ASP A 217 -18.68 15.08 10.72
N ALA A 218 -17.78 14.11 10.42
CA ALA A 218 -16.51 13.89 11.11
C ALA A 218 -15.47 13.26 10.16
N ALA A 219 -14.20 13.26 10.57
CA ALA A 219 -13.12 12.63 9.84
C ALA A 219 -12.08 12.01 10.80
#